data_3e84ddedff00415e1db4370f34a68e4b
#
_entry.id   3e84ddedff00415e1db4370f34a68e4b
#
_cell.length_a   1.000
_cell.length_b   1.000
_cell.length_c   1.000
_cell.angle_alpha   90.00
_cell.angle_beta   90.00
_cell.angle_gamma   90.00
#
_symmetry.space_group_name_H-M   'P 1'
#
loop_
_entity.id
_entity.type
_entity.pdbx_description
1 polymer ?
#
loop_
_entity_poly.entity_id
_entity_poly.type
_entity_poly.pdbx_seq_one_letter_code
_entity_poly.pdbx_strand_id
1 'polypeptide(L)'
;IFNNDEDNCLICHDGQVARTNILAELDKAAAHDPRNYTGRHDPAETRPEAQPHVECADCHNPHAVASQPPISGYVPIGATLSQVKGVNIGGALVERAQYEYEVCFRCHGDGAVPVSGRIGRQAAGDNVRIEFSPTNPSFHPLVVSSPSADTVSLVPGLARGSLIRCTDCHNSDAGRRMGGGGPDGPHGSIHDFLLERNYTVIDDNAESEYEYAMCYKCHQRSIVLSDQSFPEHRKHIVEERTPCSVCHDPHGTSTTQVSTSDHTHLINFDTTIVRPEPRTQRLEFRDLGRFAGSCTLVCHGERHRDEQYGDHLSNTARPNATPQKNRRSRP
;
A
#
# COMPACT_ATOMS: atom_id res chain seq x y z
N ILE A 1 23.49 29.28 10.90
CA ILE A 1 22.12 28.80 10.64
C ILE A 1 21.82 29.22 9.22
N PHE A 2 21.53 28.29 8.35
CA PHE A 2 21.15 28.51 6.96
C PHE A 2 19.71 29.05 6.87
N ASN A 3 19.33 29.54 5.70
CA ASN A 3 17.96 30.05 5.49
C ASN A 3 16.93 28.93 5.44
N ASN A 4 17.32 27.77 4.93
CA ASN A 4 16.51 26.57 4.86
C ASN A 4 17.01 25.56 5.91
N ASP A 5 16.09 24.89 6.60
CA ASP A 5 16.44 24.00 7.69
C ASP A 5 17.13 22.72 7.22
N GLU A 6 16.79 22.22 6.02
CA GLU A 6 17.43 21.05 5.40
C GLU A 6 18.93 21.25 5.14
N ASP A 7 19.36 22.48 4.84
CA ASP A 7 20.78 22.79 4.64
C ASP A 7 21.61 22.51 5.90
N ASN A 8 21.02 22.66 7.08
CA ASN A 8 21.69 22.35 8.36
C ASN A 8 21.91 20.82 8.51
N CYS A 9 21.09 19.99 7.90
CA CYS A 9 21.18 18.55 7.94
C CYS A 9 22.09 18.01 6.81
N LEU A 10 21.88 18.51 5.60
CA LEU A 10 22.54 18.01 4.38
C LEU A 10 24.04 18.31 4.36
N ILE A 11 24.52 19.36 5.03
CA ILE A 11 25.97 19.62 5.19
C ILE A 11 26.72 18.43 5.79
N CYS A 12 26.03 17.58 6.58
CA CYS A 12 26.62 16.38 7.14
C CYS A 12 26.09 15.10 6.46
N HIS A 13 24.85 15.11 5.97
CA HIS A 13 24.19 13.94 5.39
C HIS A 13 24.25 13.89 3.84
N ASP A 14 25.32 14.47 3.28
CA ASP A 14 25.68 14.42 1.85
C ASP A 14 26.60 13.24 1.49
N GLY A 15 26.93 12.39 2.47
CA GLY A 15 27.82 11.24 2.31
C GLY A 15 29.31 11.53 2.54
N GLN A 16 29.69 12.78 2.86
CA GLN A 16 31.08 13.13 3.13
C GLN A 16 31.41 13.09 4.62
N VAL A 17 30.50 13.55 5.47
CA VAL A 17 30.68 13.62 6.92
C VAL A 17 29.95 12.46 7.60
N ALA A 18 28.64 12.38 7.43
CA ALA A 18 27.87 11.27 7.95
C ALA A 18 27.98 10.05 7.04
N ARG A 19 27.91 8.85 7.64
CA ARG A 19 27.94 7.60 6.90
C ARG A 19 26.78 7.43 5.92
N THR A 20 25.62 8.05 6.24
CA THR A 20 24.42 7.98 5.42
C THR A 20 24.36 9.17 4.47
N ASN A 21 24.24 8.91 3.19
CA ASN A 21 24.06 9.94 2.16
C ASN A 21 22.56 10.11 1.88
N ILE A 22 21.93 11.03 2.60
CA ILE A 22 20.50 11.36 2.38
C ILE A 22 20.33 12.14 1.10
N LEU A 23 21.28 13.02 0.75
CA LEU A 23 21.20 13.82 -0.48
C LEU A 23 21.05 12.94 -1.73
N ALA A 24 21.77 11.81 -1.79
CA ALA A 24 21.62 10.86 -2.91
C ALA A 24 20.24 10.17 -2.95
N GLU A 25 19.57 10.04 -1.82
CA GLU A 25 18.19 9.53 -1.79
C GLU A 25 17.21 10.56 -2.34
N LEU A 26 17.39 11.83 -1.99
CA LEU A 26 16.51 12.91 -2.45
C LEU A 26 16.60 13.17 -3.96
N ASP A 27 17.67 12.72 -4.61
CA ASP A 27 17.86 12.84 -6.07
C ASP A 27 17.17 11.72 -6.88
N LYS A 28 16.52 10.76 -6.20
CA LYS A 28 15.81 9.66 -6.86
C LYS A 28 14.44 10.09 -7.40
N ALA A 29 13.85 9.24 -8.26
CA ALA A 29 12.62 9.54 -8.97
C ALA A 29 11.39 9.74 -8.06
N ALA A 30 11.33 9.03 -6.95
CA ALA A 30 10.33 9.20 -5.90
C ALA A 30 11.04 9.57 -4.61
N ALA A 31 10.74 10.72 -4.03
CA ALA A 31 11.39 11.17 -2.81
C ALA A 31 10.48 12.08 -1.98
N HIS A 32 10.67 12.04 -0.66
CA HIS A 32 10.26 13.12 0.24
C HIS A 32 11.34 14.19 0.22
N ASP A 33 11.29 15.07 -0.78
CA ASP A 33 12.34 16.05 -1.04
C ASP A 33 12.04 17.41 -0.36
N PRO A 34 12.69 17.72 0.78
CA PRO A 34 12.48 18.97 1.48
C PRO A 34 12.98 20.21 0.69
N ARG A 35 13.85 20.03 -0.30
CA ARG A 35 14.40 21.14 -1.11
C ARG A 35 13.35 21.80 -2.00
N ASN A 36 12.19 21.20 -2.17
CA ASN A 36 11.05 21.78 -2.90
C ASN A 36 10.29 22.84 -2.09
N TYR A 37 10.60 22.98 -0.81
CA TYR A 37 10.02 23.96 0.10
C TYR A 37 11.08 25.00 0.50
N THR A 38 10.71 26.26 0.45
CA THR A 38 11.57 27.39 0.85
C THR A 38 10.98 28.04 2.11
N GLY A 39 11.26 27.47 3.26
CA GLY A 39 10.73 27.94 4.52
C GLY A 39 11.58 27.48 5.69
N ARG A 40 11.06 27.69 6.86
CA ARG A 40 11.58 27.13 8.11
C ARG A 40 10.50 26.29 8.73
N HIS A 41 10.90 25.16 9.30
CA HIS A 41 9.99 24.32 10.05
C HIS A 41 9.25 25.12 11.14
N ASP A 42 7.92 25.07 11.08
CA ASP A 42 7.08 25.61 12.13
C ASP A 42 6.76 24.51 13.16
N PRO A 43 7.38 24.53 14.35
CA PRO A 43 7.10 23.53 15.39
C PRO A 43 5.64 23.53 15.85
N ALA A 44 4.89 24.60 15.58
CA ALA A 44 3.47 24.71 15.92
C ALA A 44 2.57 24.06 14.85
N GLU A 45 3.09 23.80 13.66
CA GLU A 45 2.32 23.17 12.60
C GLU A 45 1.81 21.80 13.01
N THR A 46 0.52 21.62 12.90
CA THR A 46 -0.14 20.38 13.29
C THR A 46 -0.45 19.51 12.08
N ARG A 47 -0.72 20.15 10.93
CA ARG A 47 -1.00 19.55 9.61
C ARG A 47 -0.57 20.53 8.55
N PRO A 48 -0.07 20.09 7.39
CA PRO A 48 0.24 20.98 6.28
C PRO A 48 -1.04 21.62 5.74
N GLU A 49 -1.23 22.92 6.01
CA GLU A 49 -2.50 23.61 5.71
C GLU A 49 -2.49 24.33 4.36
N ALA A 50 -1.35 24.76 3.81
CA ALA A 50 -1.30 25.69 2.68
C ALA A 50 -0.61 25.14 1.44
N GLN A 51 0.50 24.46 1.58
CA GLN A 51 1.25 23.83 0.48
C GLN A 51 1.78 22.48 0.96
N PRO A 52 1.69 21.43 0.11
CA PRO A 52 2.36 20.18 0.42
C PRO A 52 3.85 20.43 0.53
N HIS A 53 4.39 20.16 1.69
CA HIS A 53 5.82 20.20 1.93
C HIS A 53 6.22 19.09 2.89
N VAL A 54 7.48 18.79 2.92
CA VAL A 54 8.10 17.90 3.90
C VAL A 54 9.40 18.53 4.34
N GLU A 55 9.66 18.49 5.62
CA GLU A 55 10.92 18.94 6.22
C GLU A 55 11.54 17.82 7.05
N CYS A 56 12.87 17.85 7.21
CA CYS A 56 13.57 16.85 8.01
C CYS A 56 13.00 16.79 9.45
N ALA A 57 12.64 17.94 10.00
CA ALA A 57 12.12 18.08 11.35
C ALA A 57 10.69 17.56 11.52
N ASP A 58 9.93 17.34 10.45
CA ASP A 58 8.62 16.68 10.52
C ASP A 58 8.70 15.23 11.01
N CYS A 59 9.78 14.55 10.63
CA CYS A 59 10.01 13.15 10.97
C CYS A 59 11.13 12.95 11.99
N HIS A 60 12.06 13.89 12.13
CA HIS A 60 13.25 13.75 12.95
C HIS A 60 13.39 14.87 13.98
N ASN A 61 13.61 14.48 15.24
CA ASN A 61 14.02 15.42 16.26
C ASN A 61 15.52 15.24 16.55
N PRO A 62 16.40 16.14 16.07
CA PRO A 62 17.84 15.99 16.21
C PRO A 62 18.34 16.03 17.67
N HIS A 63 17.51 16.57 18.58
CA HIS A 63 17.84 16.64 20.01
C HIS A 63 17.36 15.43 20.81
N ALA A 64 16.63 14.49 20.18
CA ALA A 64 15.94 13.43 20.88
C ALA A 64 16.24 12.03 20.31
N VAL A 65 17.39 11.84 19.70
CA VAL A 65 17.86 10.54 19.23
C VAL A 65 18.20 9.66 20.44
N ALA A 66 17.17 9.24 21.17
CA ALA A 66 17.29 8.38 22.33
C ALA A 66 16.62 7.03 22.07
N SER A 67 17.24 5.97 22.57
CA SER A 67 16.60 4.66 22.59
C SER A 67 15.35 4.72 23.47
N GLN A 68 14.17 4.52 22.86
CA GLN A 68 12.94 4.31 23.60
C GLN A 68 12.85 2.83 24.01
N PRO A 69 12.43 2.53 25.23
CA PRO A 69 12.14 1.14 25.59
C PRO A 69 10.97 0.63 24.74
N PRO A 70 11.01 -0.64 24.28
CA PRO A 70 9.93 -1.22 23.50
C PRO A 70 8.65 -1.26 24.33
N ILE A 71 7.54 -0.76 23.75
CA ILE A 71 6.22 -0.92 24.32
C ILE A 71 5.74 -2.33 23.99
N SER A 72 5.41 -3.10 25.02
CA SER A 72 4.98 -4.49 24.85
C SER A 72 3.73 -4.60 23.99
N GLY A 73 3.76 -5.46 22.98
CA GLY A 73 2.58 -5.83 22.16
C GLY A 73 2.39 -5.03 20.87
N TYR A 74 3.24 -4.03 20.60
CA TYR A 74 3.19 -3.22 19.38
C TYR A 74 4.59 -3.04 18.79
N VAL A 75 4.65 -2.66 17.51
CA VAL A 75 5.91 -2.29 16.88
C VAL A 75 6.20 -0.82 17.20
N PRO A 76 7.07 -0.53 18.16
CA PRO A 76 7.30 0.84 18.61
C PRO A 76 8.01 1.67 17.54
N ILE A 77 7.86 2.98 17.64
CA ILE A 77 8.59 3.94 16.82
C ILE A 77 10.11 3.75 16.98
N GLY A 78 10.85 3.85 15.87
CA GLY A 78 12.32 3.79 15.89
C GLY A 78 12.93 5.01 16.61
N ALA A 79 14.15 4.83 17.15
CA ALA A 79 14.86 5.91 17.85
C ALA A 79 15.03 7.19 17.00
N THR A 80 15.16 7.03 15.68
CA THR A 80 15.32 8.15 14.74
C THR A 80 14.07 9.02 14.58
N LEU A 81 12.89 8.47 14.90
CA LEU A 81 11.61 9.18 14.86
C LEU A 81 11.09 9.54 16.26
N SER A 82 11.93 9.44 17.29
CA SER A 82 11.48 9.68 18.67
C SER A 82 11.19 11.15 18.94
N GLN A 83 10.18 11.40 19.78
CA GLN A 83 9.77 12.72 20.24
C GLN A 83 9.32 13.71 19.14
N VAL A 84 8.82 13.19 18.02
CA VAL A 84 8.11 13.99 17.02
C VAL A 84 6.61 13.92 17.24
N LYS A 85 5.89 14.89 16.74
CA LYS A 85 4.42 14.91 16.75
C LYS A 85 3.87 13.83 15.82
N GLY A 86 2.62 13.44 16.05
CA GLY A 86 1.93 12.46 15.24
C GLY A 86 0.43 12.66 15.20
N VAL A 87 -0.24 11.83 14.40
CA VAL A 87 -1.71 11.70 14.39
C VAL A 87 -2.03 10.22 14.60
N ASN A 88 -2.78 9.92 15.65
CA ASN A 88 -3.14 8.52 15.94
C ASN A 88 -4.22 8.00 14.98
N ILE A 89 -4.51 6.69 15.05
CA ILE A 89 -5.50 6.06 14.16
C ILE A 89 -6.91 6.67 14.31
N GLY A 90 -7.24 7.26 15.43
CA GLY A 90 -8.49 7.98 15.66
C GLY A 90 -8.52 9.41 15.08
N GLY A 91 -7.41 9.89 14.48
CA GLY A 91 -7.30 11.23 13.92
C GLY A 91 -6.92 12.32 14.94
N ALA A 92 -6.64 11.95 16.18
CA ALA A 92 -6.21 12.91 17.20
C ALA A 92 -4.70 13.16 17.12
N LEU A 93 -4.32 14.44 17.25
CA LEU A 93 -2.92 14.82 17.40
C LEU A 93 -2.32 14.25 18.68
N VAL A 94 -1.08 13.79 18.56
CA VAL A 94 -0.25 13.35 19.69
C VAL A 94 1.05 14.14 19.68
N GLU A 95 1.42 14.69 20.82
CA GLU A 95 2.64 15.50 20.98
C GLU A 95 3.92 14.66 20.82
N ARG A 96 3.81 13.35 21.02
CA ARG A 96 4.90 12.40 20.87
C ARG A 96 4.35 11.13 20.25
N ALA A 97 4.71 10.89 19.00
CA ALA A 97 4.35 9.66 18.30
C ALA A 97 4.94 8.44 19.03
N GLN A 98 4.12 7.42 19.21
CA GLN A 98 4.51 6.14 19.79
C GLN A 98 4.69 5.06 18.71
N TYR A 99 4.02 5.23 17.58
CA TYR A 99 4.03 4.33 16.43
C TYR A 99 4.49 5.08 15.19
N GLU A 100 5.18 4.38 14.29
CA GLU A 100 5.70 4.96 13.05
C GLU A 100 4.58 5.57 12.21
N TYR A 101 3.45 4.88 12.07
CA TYR A 101 2.32 5.37 11.28
C TYR A 101 1.75 6.70 11.77
N GLU A 102 1.90 7.02 13.06
CA GLU A 102 1.41 8.29 13.61
C GLU A 102 2.16 9.48 13.02
N VAL A 103 3.45 9.31 12.71
CA VAL A 103 4.24 10.33 12.01
C VAL A 103 3.71 10.51 10.59
N CYS A 104 3.50 9.42 9.88
CA CYS A 104 3.02 9.43 8.49
C CYS A 104 1.62 10.04 8.37
N PHE A 105 0.72 9.74 9.30
CA PHE A 105 -0.67 10.22 9.27
C PHE A 105 -0.81 11.73 9.52
N ARG A 106 0.25 12.44 9.93
CA ARG A 106 0.22 13.92 9.94
C ARG A 106 -0.07 14.49 8.55
N CYS A 107 0.54 13.91 7.53
CA CYS A 107 0.44 14.36 6.15
C CYS A 107 -0.45 13.45 5.28
N HIS A 108 -0.40 12.14 5.52
CA HIS A 108 -1.17 11.13 4.77
C HIS A 108 -2.51 10.75 5.43
N GLY A 109 -2.97 11.54 6.39
CA GLY A 109 -4.26 11.40 7.09
C GLY A 109 -5.29 12.43 6.65
N ASP A 110 -6.06 12.97 7.62
CA ASP A 110 -7.23 13.84 7.40
C ASP A 110 -6.94 15.19 6.73
N GLY A 111 -5.70 15.62 6.67
CA GLY A 111 -5.25 16.81 5.94
C GLY A 111 -4.50 16.45 4.66
N ALA A 112 -4.67 15.24 4.16
CA ALA A 112 -3.92 14.73 3.03
C ALA A 112 -4.07 15.62 1.80
N VAL A 113 -2.95 15.87 1.17
CA VAL A 113 -2.91 16.47 -0.14
C VAL A 113 -3.38 15.43 -1.14
N PRO A 114 -4.29 15.77 -2.06
CA PRO A 114 -4.71 14.86 -3.09
C PRO A 114 -3.49 14.31 -3.83
N VAL A 115 -3.25 13.02 -3.73
CA VAL A 115 -2.24 12.35 -4.53
C VAL A 115 -2.91 11.98 -5.84
N SER A 116 -2.47 12.57 -6.94
CA SER A 116 -2.91 12.15 -8.27
C SER A 116 -2.41 10.73 -8.51
N GLY A 117 -3.23 9.75 -8.14
CA GLY A 117 -2.91 8.34 -8.27
C GLY A 117 -3.00 7.88 -9.71
N ARG A 118 -2.08 7.00 -10.13
CA ARG A 118 -2.18 6.27 -11.41
C ARG A 118 -3.31 5.24 -11.40
N ILE A 119 -3.86 4.93 -10.22
CA ILE A 119 -4.88 3.92 -9.99
C ILE A 119 -6.17 4.63 -9.56
N GLY A 120 -7.23 4.44 -10.34
CA GLY A 120 -8.56 4.99 -10.01
C GLY A 120 -9.36 3.99 -9.18
N ARG A 121 -9.40 4.14 -7.88
CA ARG A 121 -10.11 3.19 -7.00
C ARG A 121 -11.63 3.30 -7.08
N GLN A 122 -12.31 2.15 -6.96
CA GLN A 122 -13.77 2.07 -6.85
C GLN A 122 -14.29 2.80 -5.61
N ALA A 123 -13.65 2.55 -4.48
CA ALA A 123 -13.80 3.30 -3.25
C ALA A 123 -12.55 4.15 -3.08
N ALA A 124 -12.63 5.43 -3.45
CA ALA A 124 -11.50 6.33 -3.46
C ALA A 124 -11.52 7.27 -2.25
N GLY A 125 -10.32 7.62 -1.76
CA GLY A 125 -10.13 8.62 -0.72
C GLY A 125 -8.66 8.98 -0.60
N ASP A 126 -8.40 10.23 -0.20
CA ASP A 126 -7.03 10.72 -0.01
C ASP A 126 -6.53 10.52 1.43
N ASN A 127 -7.34 9.92 2.29
CA ASN A 127 -7.03 9.72 3.70
C ASN A 127 -6.59 8.28 3.97
N VAL A 128 -5.28 8.04 3.87
CA VAL A 128 -4.68 6.71 4.11
C VAL A 128 -4.96 6.19 5.53
N ARG A 129 -5.10 7.08 6.52
CA ARG A 129 -5.40 6.69 7.89
C ARG A 129 -6.70 5.89 8.01
N ILE A 130 -7.77 6.30 7.31
CA ILE A 130 -9.05 5.59 7.38
C ILE A 130 -9.02 4.25 6.64
N GLU A 131 -8.11 4.07 5.68
CA GLU A 131 -7.92 2.80 4.97
C GLU A 131 -7.38 1.70 5.90
N PHE A 132 -6.59 2.09 6.90
CA PHE A 132 -6.06 1.19 7.94
C PHE A 132 -6.96 1.07 9.19
N SER A 133 -8.19 1.60 9.15
CA SER A 133 -9.09 1.50 10.30
C SER A 133 -9.38 0.04 10.67
N PRO A 134 -9.30 -0.33 11.95
CA PRO A 134 -9.67 -1.67 12.43
C PRO A 134 -11.13 -2.07 12.17
N THR A 135 -11.98 -1.12 11.79
CA THR A 135 -13.40 -1.37 11.45
C THR A 135 -13.61 -1.73 9.98
N ASN A 136 -12.58 -1.66 9.15
CA ASN A 136 -12.66 -1.98 7.74
C ASN A 136 -12.79 -3.50 7.50
N PRO A 137 -13.42 -3.91 6.40
CA PRO A 137 -13.54 -5.33 6.02
C PRO A 137 -12.18 -6.01 5.83
N SER A 138 -11.22 -5.28 5.27
CA SER A 138 -9.83 -5.73 5.12
C SER A 138 -8.86 -4.56 5.11
N PHE A 139 -7.65 -4.82 5.59
CA PHE A 139 -6.50 -3.90 5.59
C PHE A 139 -5.22 -4.70 5.84
N HIS A 140 -4.08 -4.18 5.40
CA HIS A 140 -2.81 -4.70 5.85
C HIS A 140 -2.58 -4.35 7.34
N PRO A 141 -1.98 -5.26 8.14
CA PRO A 141 -1.98 -5.19 9.60
C PRO A 141 -0.99 -4.14 10.14
N LEU A 142 -1.30 -2.86 9.98
CA LEU A 142 -0.50 -1.75 10.45
C LEU A 142 -0.75 -1.42 11.94
N VAL A 143 -2.02 -1.34 12.33
CA VAL A 143 -2.47 -0.91 13.66
C VAL A 143 -2.84 -2.10 14.53
N VAL A 144 -3.54 -3.04 13.95
CA VAL A 144 -3.96 -4.31 14.58
C VAL A 144 -3.78 -5.45 13.58
N SER A 145 -3.81 -6.68 14.07
CA SER A 145 -3.79 -7.86 13.21
C SER A 145 -4.93 -7.83 12.20
N SER A 146 -4.66 -8.22 10.96
CA SER A 146 -5.67 -8.28 9.90
C SER A 146 -6.84 -9.19 10.29
N PRO A 147 -8.08 -8.80 9.98
CA PRO A 147 -9.26 -9.64 10.18
C PRO A 147 -9.27 -10.87 9.25
N SER A 148 -8.55 -10.83 8.12
CA SER A 148 -8.51 -11.94 7.17
C SER A 148 -7.91 -13.20 7.78
N ALA A 149 -8.73 -14.26 7.86
CA ALA A 149 -8.33 -15.53 8.46
C ALA A 149 -7.44 -16.40 7.54
N ASP A 150 -7.48 -16.15 6.23
CA ASP A 150 -7.13 -17.12 5.21
C ASP A 150 -5.96 -16.69 4.31
N THR A 151 -5.04 -15.86 4.82
CA THR A 151 -3.83 -15.47 4.07
C THR A 151 -2.82 -16.62 4.09
N VAL A 152 -3.07 -17.64 3.26
CA VAL A 152 -2.24 -18.86 3.18
C VAL A 152 -0.91 -18.63 2.45
N SER A 153 -0.79 -17.50 1.73
CA SER A 153 0.37 -17.20 0.90
C SER A 153 1.52 -16.53 1.66
N LEU A 154 1.41 -16.26 2.95
CA LEU A 154 2.49 -15.61 3.69
C LEU A 154 3.78 -16.43 3.66
N VAL A 155 4.91 -15.73 3.50
CA VAL A 155 6.23 -16.36 3.56
C VAL A 155 6.52 -16.90 4.97
N PRO A 156 7.37 -17.93 5.13
CA PRO A 156 7.78 -18.44 6.43
C PRO A 156 8.33 -17.32 7.32
N GLY A 157 7.90 -17.28 8.56
CA GLY A 157 8.28 -16.26 9.54
C GLY A 157 7.26 -15.12 9.69
N LEU A 158 6.38 -14.93 8.72
CA LEU A 158 5.22 -14.07 8.88
C LEU A 158 3.99 -14.89 9.25
N ALA A 159 3.24 -14.40 10.21
CA ALA A 159 2.01 -15.00 10.67
C ALA A 159 0.87 -13.99 10.60
N ARG A 160 -0.35 -14.48 10.66
CA ARG A 160 -1.57 -13.66 10.70
C ARG A 160 -1.56 -12.53 11.74
N GLY A 161 -0.87 -12.74 12.87
CA GLY A 161 -0.72 -11.72 13.92
C GLY A 161 0.44 -10.76 13.73
N SER A 162 1.26 -10.93 12.70
CA SER A 162 2.39 -10.06 12.43
C SER A 162 1.91 -8.67 12.03
N LEU A 163 2.38 -7.65 12.73
CA LEU A 163 2.18 -6.27 12.33
C LEU A 163 3.29 -5.84 11.37
N ILE A 164 2.93 -4.96 10.45
CA ILE A 164 3.85 -4.32 9.51
C ILE A 164 3.96 -2.82 9.80
N ARG A 165 4.89 -2.16 9.14
CA ARG A 165 5.12 -0.72 9.19
C ARG A 165 4.92 -0.11 7.81
N CYS A 166 4.68 1.19 7.76
CA CYS A 166 4.71 1.93 6.49
C CYS A 166 6.04 1.71 5.77
N THR A 167 7.16 1.73 6.53
CA THR A 167 8.51 1.50 5.99
C THR A 167 8.82 0.04 5.64
N ASP A 168 7.91 -0.90 5.84
CA ASP A 168 8.07 -2.24 5.28
C ASP A 168 7.77 -2.29 3.78
N CYS A 169 7.09 -1.26 3.27
CA CYS A 169 6.85 -1.06 1.84
C CYS A 169 7.51 0.22 1.34
N HIS A 170 7.28 1.37 2.02
CA HIS A 170 7.81 2.68 1.64
C HIS A 170 9.19 2.89 2.27
N ASN A 171 10.23 2.61 1.50
CA ASN A 171 11.61 2.60 1.98
C ASN A 171 12.57 2.85 0.83
N SER A 172 13.84 3.15 1.14
CA SER A 172 14.88 3.23 0.12
C SER A 172 15.13 1.87 -0.53
N ASP A 173 15.18 1.85 -1.86
CA ASP A 173 15.60 0.71 -2.68
C ASP A 173 17.07 0.33 -2.46
N ALA A 174 17.89 1.25 -1.95
CA ALA A 174 19.31 1.06 -1.64
C ALA A 174 19.58 0.98 -0.13
N GLY A 175 18.55 0.92 0.70
CA GLY A 175 18.67 0.86 2.16
C GLY A 175 19.32 -0.42 2.67
N ARG A 176 19.76 -0.40 3.92
CA ARG A 176 20.38 -1.58 4.57
C ARG A 176 19.45 -2.78 4.65
N ARG A 177 18.14 -2.53 4.82
CA ARG A 177 17.11 -3.58 4.82
C ARG A 177 17.00 -4.28 3.47
N MET A 178 17.39 -3.60 2.39
CA MET A 178 17.49 -4.17 1.04
C MET A 178 18.86 -4.80 0.76
N GLY A 179 19.76 -4.82 1.73
CA GLY A 179 21.14 -5.30 1.57
C GLY A 179 22.10 -4.28 0.96
N GLY A 180 21.65 -3.04 0.79
CA GLY A 180 22.47 -1.93 0.31
C GLY A 180 23.24 -1.22 1.42
N GLY A 181 23.94 -0.16 1.06
CA GLY A 181 24.71 0.69 1.98
C GLY A 181 24.00 2.01 2.35
N GLY A 182 22.86 2.29 1.73
CA GLY A 182 22.09 3.51 1.91
C GLY A 182 21.32 3.56 3.24
N PRO A 183 20.70 4.69 3.54
CA PRO A 183 19.80 4.83 4.68
C PRO A 183 18.51 4.05 4.49
N ASP A 184 17.96 3.52 5.58
CA ASP A 184 16.59 3.05 5.59
C ASP A 184 15.64 4.24 5.83
N GLY A 185 14.38 4.11 5.41
CA GLY A 185 13.33 5.12 5.54
C GLY A 185 12.89 5.66 4.17
N PRO A 186 11.74 6.37 4.15
CA PRO A 186 11.13 6.84 2.92
C PRO A 186 11.75 8.16 2.40
N HIS A 187 13.08 8.24 2.36
CA HIS A 187 13.79 9.43 1.86
C HIS A 187 13.74 9.49 0.34
N GLY A 188 14.02 8.36 -0.33
CA GLY A 188 13.99 8.27 -1.79
C GLY A 188 14.03 6.84 -2.29
N SER A 189 13.47 6.61 -3.48
CA SER A 189 13.51 5.34 -4.21
C SER A 189 13.48 5.57 -5.72
N ILE A 190 14.08 4.64 -6.46
CA ILE A 190 13.93 4.58 -7.93
C ILE A 190 12.56 4.03 -8.34
N HIS A 191 11.85 3.38 -7.43
CA HIS A 191 10.54 2.81 -7.68
C HIS A 191 9.43 3.80 -7.39
N ASP A 192 8.37 3.73 -8.18
CA ASP A 192 7.15 4.51 -7.97
C ASP A 192 6.59 4.32 -6.55
N PHE A 193 5.83 5.32 -6.08
CA PHE A 193 5.22 5.33 -4.74
C PHE A 193 6.23 5.25 -3.59
N LEU A 194 7.51 5.54 -3.85
CA LEU A 194 8.59 5.48 -2.87
C LEU A 194 8.71 4.08 -2.22
N LEU A 195 8.56 3.03 -3.05
CA LEU A 195 8.61 1.65 -2.60
C LEU A 195 10.04 1.12 -2.60
N GLU A 196 10.37 0.23 -1.68
CA GLU A 196 11.69 -0.39 -1.64
C GLU A 196 11.93 -1.40 -2.77
N ARG A 197 10.86 -1.87 -3.44
CA ARG A 197 10.90 -2.85 -4.53
C ARG A 197 9.90 -2.49 -5.60
N ASN A 198 10.11 -3.01 -6.80
CA ASN A 198 9.20 -2.78 -7.90
C ASN A 198 7.77 -3.28 -7.61
N TYR A 199 6.81 -2.49 -8.04
CA TYR A 199 5.38 -2.78 -8.03
C TYR A 199 4.74 -2.23 -9.29
N THR A 200 4.56 -3.10 -10.27
CA THR A 200 3.93 -2.72 -11.53
C THR A 200 2.43 -2.54 -11.37
N VAL A 201 1.95 -1.39 -11.85
CA VAL A 201 0.51 -1.06 -11.95
C VAL A 201 0.06 -0.93 -13.41
N ILE A 202 0.94 -1.21 -14.35
CA ILE A 202 0.67 -1.15 -15.78
C ILE A 202 -0.06 -2.40 -16.21
N ASP A 203 -1.21 -2.22 -16.84
CA ASP A 203 -2.03 -3.31 -17.36
C ASP A 203 -1.37 -4.01 -18.57
N ASP A 204 -1.78 -5.26 -18.84
CA ASP A 204 -1.19 -6.14 -19.87
C ASP A 204 0.32 -6.36 -19.70
N ASN A 205 0.82 -6.37 -18.46
CA ASN A 205 2.21 -6.63 -18.15
C ASN A 205 2.46 -8.11 -17.82
N ALA A 206 3.52 -8.68 -18.41
CA ALA A 206 3.87 -10.07 -18.13
C ALA A 206 4.34 -10.26 -16.69
N GLU A 207 3.78 -11.26 -16.00
CA GLU A 207 4.16 -11.58 -14.64
C GLU A 207 5.63 -11.97 -14.53
N SER A 208 6.32 -11.43 -13.52
CA SER A 208 7.65 -11.87 -13.09
C SER A 208 7.89 -11.58 -11.62
N GLU A 209 8.93 -12.20 -11.04
CA GLU A 209 9.36 -11.91 -9.67
C GLU A 209 9.71 -10.43 -9.46
N TYR A 210 10.25 -9.78 -10.49
CA TYR A 210 10.61 -8.37 -10.43
C TYR A 210 9.38 -7.46 -10.48
N GLU A 211 8.42 -7.74 -11.37
CA GLU A 211 7.24 -6.89 -11.56
C GLU A 211 6.39 -6.74 -10.30
N TYR A 212 6.31 -7.79 -9.49
CA TYR A 212 5.55 -7.81 -8.24
C TYR A 212 6.43 -8.07 -7.01
N ALA A 213 7.71 -7.66 -7.09
CA ALA A 213 8.69 -7.89 -6.03
C ALA A 213 8.25 -7.33 -4.66
N MET A 214 7.48 -6.25 -4.66
CA MET A 214 6.92 -5.68 -3.44
C MET A 214 5.93 -6.63 -2.78
N CYS A 215 5.01 -7.22 -3.54
CA CYS A 215 4.04 -8.19 -3.03
C CYS A 215 4.71 -9.50 -2.61
N TYR A 216 5.63 -10.00 -3.44
CA TYR A 216 6.33 -11.26 -3.19
C TYR A 216 7.35 -11.20 -2.04
N LYS A 217 7.63 -10.03 -1.52
CA LYS A 217 8.36 -9.88 -0.25
C LYS A 217 7.69 -10.62 0.90
N CYS A 218 6.35 -10.61 0.92
CA CYS A 218 5.55 -11.16 2.01
C CYS A 218 4.65 -12.31 1.56
N HIS A 219 4.30 -12.38 0.27
CA HIS A 219 3.44 -13.41 -0.30
C HIS A 219 4.24 -14.38 -1.17
N GLN A 220 4.14 -15.67 -0.87
CA GLN A 220 4.80 -16.72 -1.65
C GLN A 220 4.23 -16.77 -3.08
N ARG A 221 5.05 -16.36 -4.05
CA ARG A 221 4.70 -16.35 -5.48
C ARG A 221 4.13 -17.70 -5.94
N SER A 222 4.76 -18.80 -5.50
CA SER A 222 4.31 -20.16 -5.87
C SER A 222 2.90 -20.48 -5.38
N ILE A 223 2.53 -20.04 -4.17
CA ILE A 223 1.19 -20.24 -3.61
C ILE A 223 0.16 -19.38 -4.34
N VAL A 224 0.52 -18.13 -4.65
CA VAL A 224 -0.35 -17.21 -5.41
C VAL A 224 -0.61 -17.77 -6.81
N LEU A 225 0.44 -18.10 -7.57
CA LEU A 225 0.33 -18.53 -8.96
C LEU A 225 -0.09 -20.00 -9.17
N SER A 226 -0.23 -20.78 -8.11
CA SER A 226 -0.80 -22.14 -8.15
C SER A 226 -2.26 -22.21 -7.68
N ASP A 227 -2.92 -21.06 -7.58
CA ASP A 227 -4.33 -20.92 -7.22
C ASP A 227 -4.69 -21.45 -5.81
N GLN A 228 -3.68 -21.57 -4.94
CA GLN A 228 -3.89 -22.06 -3.57
C GLN A 228 -4.42 -20.98 -2.62
N SER A 229 -4.24 -19.70 -2.97
CA SER A 229 -4.76 -18.56 -2.20
C SER A 229 -6.07 -18.00 -2.77
N PHE A 230 -6.26 -18.12 -4.06
CA PHE A 230 -7.46 -17.75 -4.79
C PHE A 230 -7.48 -18.55 -6.11
N PRO A 231 -8.58 -19.22 -6.46
CA PRO A 231 -8.61 -20.20 -7.56
C PRO A 231 -8.37 -19.65 -8.96
N GLU A 232 -8.41 -18.34 -9.14
CA GLU A 232 -8.28 -17.68 -10.45
C GLU A 232 -7.05 -16.74 -10.54
N HIS A 233 -6.14 -16.76 -9.56
CA HIS A 233 -4.95 -15.89 -9.59
C HIS A 233 -4.10 -16.16 -10.82
N ARG A 234 -3.80 -17.44 -11.10
CA ARG A 234 -2.99 -17.81 -12.25
C ARG A 234 -3.58 -17.29 -13.56
N LYS A 235 -4.90 -17.48 -13.74
CA LYS A 235 -5.61 -17.02 -14.92
C LYS A 235 -5.47 -15.51 -15.08
N HIS A 236 -5.82 -14.72 -14.04
CA HIS A 236 -5.79 -13.26 -14.13
C HIS A 236 -4.38 -12.71 -14.26
N ILE A 237 -3.44 -13.17 -13.43
CA ILE A 237 -2.10 -12.58 -13.36
C ILE A 237 -1.21 -13.04 -14.53
N VAL A 238 -1.26 -14.33 -14.88
CA VAL A 238 -0.34 -14.91 -15.87
C VAL A 238 -0.94 -14.93 -17.28
N GLU A 239 -2.20 -15.35 -17.41
CA GLU A 239 -2.83 -15.55 -18.71
C GLU A 239 -3.44 -14.24 -19.26
N GLU A 240 -4.13 -13.48 -18.41
CA GLU A 240 -4.74 -12.19 -18.76
C GLU A 240 -3.83 -10.99 -18.44
N ARG A 241 -2.65 -11.21 -17.83
CA ARG A 241 -1.63 -10.19 -17.51
C ARG A 241 -2.15 -9.02 -16.69
N THR A 242 -3.11 -9.30 -15.82
CA THR A 242 -3.75 -8.31 -14.95
C THR A 242 -2.89 -8.10 -13.70
N PRO A 243 -2.38 -6.90 -13.45
CA PRO A 243 -1.58 -6.63 -12.26
C PRO A 243 -2.38 -6.73 -10.97
N CYS A 244 -1.71 -7.03 -9.86
CA CYS A 244 -2.32 -7.15 -8.54
C CYS A 244 -3.13 -5.89 -8.16
N SER A 245 -2.63 -4.71 -8.57
CA SER A 245 -3.26 -3.41 -8.33
C SER A 245 -4.64 -3.24 -8.95
N VAL A 246 -4.99 -4.00 -9.97
CA VAL A 246 -6.30 -3.90 -10.64
C VAL A 246 -7.42 -4.33 -9.70
N CYS A 247 -7.15 -5.33 -8.86
CA CYS A 247 -8.14 -5.84 -7.90
C CYS A 247 -7.86 -5.38 -6.46
N HIS A 248 -6.57 -5.32 -6.06
CA HIS A 248 -6.18 -5.12 -4.68
C HIS A 248 -5.70 -3.70 -4.39
N ASP A 249 -6.17 -3.15 -3.28
CA ASP A 249 -5.64 -1.95 -2.65
C ASP A 249 -4.77 -2.36 -1.45
N PRO A 250 -3.44 -2.10 -1.50
CA PRO A 250 -2.54 -2.59 -0.46
C PRO A 250 -2.71 -1.91 0.90
N HIS A 251 -3.43 -0.81 1.00
CA HIS A 251 -3.72 -0.20 2.29
C HIS A 251 -4.95 -0.83 2.94
N GLY A 252 -6.02 -0.91 2.21
CA GLY A 252 -7.34 -1.34 2.66
C GLY A 252 -8.43 -0.43 2.14
N THR A 253 -9.68 -0.70 2.48
CA THR A 253 -10.83 0.08 2.00
C THR A 253 -11.68 0.52 3.16
N SER A 254 -11.90 1.83 3.28
CA SER A 254 -12.71 2.40 4.35
C SER A 254 -14.20 2.07 4.18
N THR A 255 -14.84 1.66 5.26
CA THR A 255 -16.30 1.44 5.31
C THR A 255 -17.11 2.74 5.17
N THR A 256 -16.47 3.90 5.26
CA THR A 256 -17.11 5.20 5.03
C THR A 256 -17.19 5.56 3.54
N GLN A 257 -16.47 4.85 2.71
CA GLN A 257 -16.51 4.99 1.25
C GLN A 257 -17.64 4.13 0.70
N VAL A 258 -18.57 4.76 -0.01
CA VAL A 258 -19.76 4.08 -0.52
C VAL A 258 -19.41 3.20 -1.71
N SER A 259 -19.66 1.89 -1.57
CA SER A 259 -19.48 0.90 -2.63
C SER A 259 -20.46 -0.26 -2.44
N THR A 260 -20.70 -1.03 -3.49
CA THR A 260 -21.51 -2.25 -3.46
C THR A 260 -20.69 -3.51 -3.24
N SER A 261 -19.36 -3.41 -3.24
CA SER A 261 -18.44 -4.52 -2.99
C SER A 261 -18.27 -4.79 -1.50
N ASP A 262 -17.98 -6.05 -1.17
CA ASP A 262 -17.70 -6.46 0.24
C ASP A 262 -16.35 -5.98 0.74
N HIS A 263 -15.43 -5.65 -0.16
CA HIS A 263 -14.09 -5.15 0.13
C HIS A 263 -13.24 -6.03 1.08
N THR A 264 -13.61 -7.30 1.26
CA THR A 264 -12.73 -8.27 1.90
C THR A 264 -11.55 -8.57 0.97
N HIS A 265 -10.49 -9.18 1.49
CA HIS A 265 -9.29 -9.54 0.72
C HIS A 265 -8.61 -8.35 0.01
N LEU A 266 -8.76 -7.13 0.52
CA LEU A 266 -8.25 -5.89 -0.07
C LEU A 266 -8.82 -5.59 -1.46
N ILE A 267 -10.01 -6.10 -1.80
CA ILE A 267 -10.62 -5.84 -3.11
C ILE A 267 -11.14 -4.40 -3.16
N ASN A 268 -10.52 -3.62 -4.03
CA ASN A 268 -10.89 -2.24 -4.36
C ASN A 268 -10.46 -1.96 -5.81
N PHE A 269 -11.33 -2.24 -6.75
CA PHE A 269 -11.00 -2.27 -8.17
C PHE A 269 -10.45 -0.96 -8.72
N ASP A 270 -9.48 -1.08 -9.63
CA ASP A 270 -9.02 0.03 -10.46
C ASP A 270 -10.04 0.32 -11.55
N THR A 271 -10.77 1.43 -11.41
CA THR A 271 -11.82 1.85 -12.34
C THR A 271 -11.30 2.43 -13.66
N THR A 272 -10.00 2.56 -13.81
CA THR A 272 -9.41 2.89 -15.12
C THR A 272 -9.41 1.68 -16.05
N ILE A 273 -9.36 0.47 -15.47
CA ILE A 273 -9.30 -0.83 -16.17
C ILE A 273 -10.62 -1.58 -16.03
N VAL A 274 -11.11 -1.74 -14.80
CA VAL A 274 -12.34 -2.48 -14.50
C VAL A 274 -13.55 -1.56 -14.61
N ARG A 275 -14.58 -2.01 -15.29
CA ARG A 275 -15.80 -1.23 -15.56
C ARG A 275 -17.04 -1.91 -14.97
N PRO A 276 -18.10 -1.14 -14.65
CA PRO A 276 -19.39 -1.73 -14.30
C PRO A 276 -19.92 -2.62 -15.43
N GLU A 277 -20.60 -3.71 -15.06
CA GLU A 277 -21.30 -4.56 -16.02
C GLU A 277 -22.40 -3.74 -16.72
N PRO A 278 -22.42 -3.64 -18.07
CA PRO A 278 -23.23 -2.65 -18.79
C PRO A 278 -24.73 -2.78 -18.59
N ARG A 279 -25.25 -3.98 -18.32
CA ARG A 279 -26.69 -4.23 -18.14
C ARG A 279 -27.18 -3.86 -16.74
N THR A 280 -26.37 -4.21 -15.73
CA THR A 280 -26.73 -4.04 -14.32
C THR A 280 -26.15 -2.77 -13.71
N GLN A 281 -25.16 -2.16 -14.38
CA GLN A 281 -24.38 -1.03 -13.87
C GLN A 281 -23.66 -1.33 -12.54
N ARG A 282 -23.44 -2.63 -12.24
CA ARG A 282 -22.78 -3.06 -11.02
C ARG A 282 -21.29 -3.27 -11.29
N LEU A 283 -20.48 -2.76 -10.37
CA LEU A 283 -19.07 -3.09 -10.18
C LEU A 283 -18.98 -3.66 -8.77
N GLU A 284 -18.93 -4.98 -8.65
CA GLU A 284 -19.16 -5.62 -7.37
C GLU A 284 -18.32 -6.89 -7.23
N PHE A 285 -17.74 -7.03 -6.05
CA PHE A 285 -17.20 -8.26 -5.51
C PHE A 285 -18.04 -8.69 -4.31
N ARG A 286 -18.35 -9.98 -4.22
CA ARG A 286 -18.99 -10.61 -3.06
C ARG A 286 -18.13 -11.72 -2.52
N ASP A 287 -17.89 -11.68 -1.25
CA ASP A 287 -17.23 -12.74 -0.50
C ASP A 287 -18.25 -13.84 -0.17
N LEU A 288 -18.03 -15.04 -0.64
CA LEU A 288 -18.87 -16.21 -0.35
C LEU A 288 -18.20 -17.19 0.64
N GLY A 289 -17.13 -16.74 1.28
CA GLY A 289 -16.37 -17.49 2.26
C GLY A 289 -15.02 -17.97 1.73
N ARG A 290 -14.41 -18.88 2.45
CA ARG A 290 -13.03 -19.29 2.21
C ARG A 290 -12.81 -19.75 0.76
N PHE A 291 -11.92 -19.07 0.04
CA PHE A 291 -11.56 -19.32 -1.36
C PHE A 291 -12.75 -19.32 -2.34
N ALA A 292 -13.82 -18.63 -1.99
CA ALA A 292 -15.00 -18.54 -2.81
C ALA A 292 -15.54 -17.09 -2.86
N GLY A 293 -16.08 -16.72 -4.00
CA GLY A 293 -16.66 -15.40 -4.19
C GLY A 293 -17.38 -15.29 -5.53
N SER A 294 -17.87 -14.09 -5.81
CA SER A 294 -18.42 -13.76 -7.13
C SER A 294 -18.07 -12.33 -7.54
N CYS A 295 -17.95 -12.12 -8.85
CA CYS A 295 -17.72 -10.82 -9.44
C CYS A 295 -18.82 -10.44 -10.44
N THR A 296 -19.24 -9.16 -10.40
CA THR A 296 -20.11 -8.54 -11.40
C THR A 296 -19.42 -7.29 -11.93
N LEU A 297 -18.80 -7.40 -13.09
CA LEU A 297 -17.95 -6.36 -13.69
C LEU A 297 -17.64 -6.64 -15.15
N VAL A 298 -16.91 -5.75 -15.81
CA VAL A 298 -16.25 -5.98 -17.09
C VAL A 298 -14.76 -5.67 -16.96
N CYS A 299 -13.89 -6.60 -17.37
CA CYS A 299 -12.46 -6.43 -17.44
C CYS A 299 -11.95 -6.99 -18.77
N HIS A 300 -11.08 -6.26 -19.49
CA HIS A 300 -10.53 -6.65 -20.81
C HIS A 300 -11.60 -7.08 -21.84
N GLY A 301 -12.81 -6.55 -21.74
CA GLY A 301 -13.96 -6.90 -22.59
C GLY A 301 -14.73 -8.16 -22.17
N GLU A 302 -14.21 -8.93 -21.21
CA GLU A 302 -14.92 -10.04 -20.60
C GLU A 302 -15.92 -9.55 -19.55
N ARG A 303 -17.10 -10.17 -19.57
CA ARG A 303 -18.22 -9.79 -18.70
C ARG A 303 -18.46 -10.84 -17.64
N HIS A 304 -18.19 -10.45 -16.42
CA HIS A 304 -18.55 -11.22 -15.23
C HIS A 304 -19.96 -10.82 -14.79
N ARG A 305 -20.87 -11.78 -14.73
CA ARG A 305 -22.26 -11.58 -14.34
C ARG A 305 -22.60 -12.49 -13.17
N ASP A 306 -22.25 -12.06 -11.98
CA ASP A 306 -22.31 -12.91 -10.80
C ASP A 306 -21.47 -14.20 -11.03
N GLU A 307 -20.31 -14.00 -11.68
CA GLU A 307 -19.40 -15.10 -12.01
C GLU A 307 -18.81 -15.63 -10.72
N GLN A 308 -19.18 -16.85 -10.34
CA GLN A 308 -18.81 -17.48 -9.10
C GLN A 308 -17.55 -18.34 -9.30
N TYR A 309 -16.72 -18.36 -8.28
CA TYR A 309 -15.55 -19.23 -8.17
C TYR A 309 -15.49 -19.90 -6.79
N GLY A 310 -14.74 -21.01 -6.71
CA GLY A 310 -14.54 -21.78 -5.48
C GLY A 310 -15.59 -22.87 -5.24
N ASP A 311 -15.50 -23.56 -4.09
CA ASP A 311 -16.20 -24.83 -3.83
C ASP A 311 -17.71 -24.72 -3.58
N HIS A 312 -18.33 -23.54 -3.65
CA HIS A 312 -19.80 -23.44 -3.53
C HIS A 312 -20.57 -24.11 -4.67
N LEU A 313 -19.87 -24.51 -5.74
CA LEU A 313 -20.47 -25.18 -6.89
C LEU A 313 -20.89 -26.64 -6.65
N SER A 314 -20.56 -27.21 -5.48
CA SER A 314 -20.85 -28.63 -5.19
C SER A 314 -22.29 -28.92 -4.78
N ASN A 315 -23.17 -27.90 -4.56
CA ASN A 315 -24.53 -28.10 -4.06
C ASN A 315 -25.66 -27.58 -4.94
N THR A 316 -25.39 -27.03 -6.12
CA THR A 316 -26.45 -26.70 -7.09
C THR A 316 -26.11 -27.30 -8.46
N ALA A 317 -26.89 -28.28 -8.89
CA ALA A 317 -26.77 -28.87 -10.22
C ALA A 317 -26.83 -27.78 -11.30
N ARG A 318 -25.75 -27.62 -12.05
CA ARG A 318 -25.70 -26.76 -13.25
C ARG A 318 -26.74 -27.24 -14.26
N PRO A 319 -27.66 -26.41 -14.76
CA PRO A 319 -28.29 -26.69 -16.03
C PRO A 319 -27.22 -26.57 -17.12
N ASN A 320 -27.12 -27.57 -17.98
CA ASN A 320 -26.18 -27.70 -19.08
C ASN A 320 -25.94 -26.36 -19.82
N ALA A 321 -24.80 -25.76 -19.64
CA ALA A 321 -24.30 -24.72 -20.52
C ALA A 321 -23.45 -25.37 -21.62
N THR A 322 -23.93 -25.34 -22.83
CA THR A 322 -23.23 -25.77 -24.05
C THR A 322 -22.01 -24.86 -24.28
N PRO A 323 -20.81 -25.38 -24.55
CA PRO A 323 -19.65 -24.54 -24.81
C PRO A 323 -19.80 -23.83 -26.17
N GLN A 324 -19.97 -22.53 -26.17
CA GLN A 324 -19.79 -21.74 -27.39
C GLN A 324 -18.30 -21.50 -27.61
N LYS A 325 -17.72 -22.29 -28.53
CA LYS A 325 -16.41 -22.00 -29.14
C LYS A 325 -16.58 -20.80 -30.08
N ASN A 326 -16.10 -19.63 -29.67
CA ASN A 326 -15.81 -18.55 -30.60
C ASN A 326 -14.31 -18.24 -30.57
N ARG A 327 -13.58 -18.96 -31.44
CA ARG A 327 -12.27 -18.51 -31.89
C ARG A 327 -12.49 -17.34 -32.84
N ARG A 328 -12.11 -16.12 -32.44
CA ARG A 328 -11.79 -15.06 -33.39
C ARG A 328 -10.28 -14.84 -33.35
N SER A 329 -9.64 -15.25 -34.45
CA SER A 329 -8.28 -14.86 -34.82
C SER A 329 -8.19 -13.36 -34.95
N ARG A 330 -7.21 -12.77 -34.26
CA ARG A 330 -6.76 -11.39 -34.47
C ARG A 330 -5.90 -11.29 -35.72
N PRO A 331 -5.99 -10.17 -36.48
CA PRO A 331 -5.02 -9.83 -37.53
C PRO A 331 -3.67 -9.40 -36.97
#